data_859a8b10c540ae13f96ca7c8a22444d0
#
_entry.id   859a8b10c540ae13f96ca7c8a22444d0
#
_cell.length_a   1.000
_cell.length_b   1.000
_cell.length_c   1.000
_cell.angle_alpha   90.00
_cell.angle_beta   90.00
_cell.angle_gamma   90.00
#
_symmetry.space_group_name_H-M   'P 1'
#
loop_
_entity.id
_entity.type
_entity.pdbx_description
1 polymer ?
#
loop_
_entity_poly.entity_id
_entity_poly.type
_entity_poly.pdbx_seq_one_letter_code
_entity_poly.pdbx_strand_id
1 'polypeptide(L)'
;MPTLSKRTEGFTDSVIRRMTRISNQYGAVNLSQGFPDFEPPRELLQRLAEVTKEDFHQYSITWGAQNFREALAQKQSRLMGRTIDPNGEIVVTCGSTEAMMAAMMTVTNPGDKVIVFSPFYENYGADTILSGAEPIYVPLYPPEFNFNIDELEAAFRQKPKALILCNPSNPCGKVFTYDELKTIADLAEKYDTFVITDEVYEHIVYEPYKHTYFASLPGMWERTISCSSLSKTYSITGWRLGYIIAPKEVIEVAKKVHDFLTVGAAAPLQEAAVTGLRFGDDYYKDLQAKYTEKRDLFLCGLDDIGIVHTVPQGAYYILLDISEFGYESDLEFCEVLARDVGVGAVPGSSFFREDVNHLIRLHFAKKNETLYEALNRLEHIRNKIAKR
;
A
#
# COMPACT_ATOMS: atom_id res chain seq x y z
N MET A 1 38.82 -7.00 -0.79
CA MET A 1 37.78 -6.19 -1.45
C MET A 1 37.33 -5.11 -0.48
N PRO A 2 36.94 -3.91 -0.93
CA PRO A 2 36.31 -2.92 -0.07
C PRO A 2 35.06 -3.49 0.58
N THR A 3 34.76 -3.06 1.80
CA THR A 3 33.55 -3.48 2.52
C THR A 3 32.30 -2.75 1.96
N LEU A 4 31.20 -3.48 1.80
CA LEU A 4 29.90 -2.91 1.39
C LEU A 4 29.25 -2.11 2.55
N SER A 5 28.26 -1.29 2.21
CA SER A 5 27.47 -0.58 3.21
C SER A 5 26.69 -1.56 4.09
N LYS A 6 26.66 -1.29 5.40
CA LYS A 6 25.89 -2.08 6.36
C LYS A 6 24.38 -1.76 6.36
N ARG A 7 23.95 -0.73 5.62
CA ARG A 7 22.54 -0.30 5.62
C ARG A 7 21.55 -1.39 5.23
N THR A 8 21.97 -2.34 4.39
CA THR A 8 21.12 -3.41 3.89
C THR A 8 21.20 -4.71 4.70
N GLU A 9 22.02 -4.73 5.77
CA GLU A 9 22.10 -5.91 6.65
C GLU A 9 20.82 -6.14 7.46
N GLY A 10 20.00 -5.10 7.65
CA GLY A 10 18.76 -5.14 8.45
C GLY A 10 17.50 -5.62 7.71
N PHE A 11 17.59 -5.89 6.40
CA PHE A 11 16.45 -6.40 5.62
C PHE A 11 16.92 -7.28 4.46
N THR A 12 16.01 -8.15 4.00
CA THR A 12 16.28 -9.14 2.93
C THR A 12 15.69 -8.68 1.59
N ASP A 13 15.97 -9.41 0.52
CA ASP A 13 15.27 -9.27 -0.76
C ASP A 13 13.75 -9.43 -0.55
N SER A 14 12.98 -8.67 -1.36
CA SER A 14 11.51 -8.70 -1.32
C SER A 14 10.95 -10.13 -1.44
N VAL A 15 10.28 -10.56 -0.39
CA VAL A 15 9.62 -11.88 -0.36
C VAL A 15 8.48 -11.94 -1.38
N ILE A 16 7.75 -10.84 -1.59
CA ILE A 16 6.69 -10.74 -2.61
C ILE A 16 7.26 -11.05 -4.01
N ARG A 17 8.43 -10.47 -4.35
CA ARG A 17 9.08 -10.73 -5.66
C ARG A 17 9.62 -12.16 -5.76
N ARG A 18 10.11 -12.72 -4.67
CA ARG A 18 10.53 -14.13 -4.61
C ARG A 18 9.34 -15.04 -4.92
N MET A 19 8.19 -14.82 -4.27
CA MET A 19 7.00 -15.63 -4.49
C MET A 19 6.42 -15.47 -5.91
N THR A 20 6.55 -14.29 -6.52
CA THR A 20 6.22 -14.11 -7.94
C THR A 20 7.08 -14.96 -8.84
N ARG A 21 8.40 -15.04 -8.61
CA ARG A 21 9.30 -15.91 -9.40
C ARG A 21 8.95 -17.38 -9.23
N ILE A 22 8.64 -17.81 -8.00
CA ILE A 22 8.21 -19.18 -7.69
C ILE A 22 6.89 -19.50 -8.39
N SER A 23 5.92 -18.61 -8.34
CA SER A 23 4.63 -18.76 -9.03
C SER A 23 4.83 -18.96 -10.55
N ASN A 24 5.68 -18.15 -11.16
CA ASN A 24 6.00 -18.27 -12.58
C ASN A 24 6.73 -19.57 -12.91
N GLN A 25 7.66 -20.02 -12.05
CA GLN A 25 8.41 -21.27 -12.23
C GLN A 25 7.49 -22.49 -12.30
N TYR A 26 6.43 -22.51 -11.52
CA TYR A 26 5.50 -23.64 -11.45
C TYR A 26 4.20 -23.44 -12.25
N GLY A 27 4.06 -22.35 -13.01
CA GLY A 27 2.82 -22.02 -13.72
C GLY A 27 1.62 -21.85 -12.78
N ALA A 28 1.88 -21.39 -11.57
CA ALA A 28 0.84 -21.13 -10.57
C ALA A 28 0.05 -19.87 -10.92
N VAL A 29 -1.23 -19.85 -10.56
CA VAL A 29 -2.04 -18.61 -10.56
C VAL A 29 -1.43 -17.67 -9.54
N ASN A 30 -0.83 -16.56 -10.01
CA ASN A 30 -0.10 -15.65 -9.15
C ASN A 30 -1.04 -14.72 -8.39
N LEU A 31 -1.34 -15.05 -7.14
CA LEU A 31 -2.05 -14.21 -6.18
C LEU A 31 -1.12 -13.61 -5.11
N SER A 32 0.21 -13.65 -5.33
CA SER A 32 1.21 -13.13 -4.40
C SER A 32 1.45 -11.63 -4.57
N GLN A 33 1.76 -11.17 -5.78
CA GLN A 33 2.07 -9.76 -6.04
C GLN A 33 0.80 -8.98 -6.39
N GLY A 34 0.45 -7.98 -5.56
CA GLY A 34 -0.79 -7.22 -5.65
C GLY A 34 -0.81 -6.24 -6.84
N PHE A 35 -1.11 -6.75 -8.03
CA PHE A 35 -1.45 -5.94 -9.19
C PHE A 35 -2.60 -6.58 -9.98
N PRO A 36 -3.51 -5.75 -10.56
CA PRO A 36 -4.62 -6.25 -11.35
C PRO A 36 -4.16 -6.87 -12.68
N ASP A 37 -4.90 -7.87 -13.17
CA ASP A 37 -4.75 -8.46 -14.51
C ASP A 37 -5.82 -7.97 -15.50
N PHE A 38 -6.59 -6.95 -15.12
CA PHE A 38 -7.53 -6.25 -15.97
C PHE A 38 -6.99 -4.90 -16.43
N GLU A 39 -7.48 -4.45 -17.58
CA GLU A 39 -6.98 -3.26 -18.25
C GLU A 39 -7.23 -1.97 -17.45
N PRO A 40 -6.35 -0.97 -17.58
CA PRO A 40 -6.60 0.39 -17.14
C PRO A 40 -7.83 0.99 -17.86
N PRO A 41 -8.38 2.11 -17.35
CA PRO A 41 -9.42 2.86 -18.05
C PRO A 41 -9.01 3.19 -19.48
N ARG A 42 -9.91 2.95 -20.41
CA ARG A 42 -9.65 3.12 -21.86
C ARG A 42 -9.25 4.55 -22.21
N GLU A 43 -9.84 5.52 -21.53
CA GLU A 43 -9.59 6.94 -21.72
C GLU A 43 -8.14 7.31 -21.39
N LEU A 44 -7.55 6.69 -20.38
CA LEU A 44 -6.14 6.89 -20.05
C LEU A 44 -5.23 6.33 -21.14
N LEU A 45 -5.54 5.13 -21.66
CA LEU A 45 -4.76 4.50 -22.72
C LEU A 45 -4.86 5.29 -24.04
N GLN A 46 -6.05 5.80 -24.36
CA GLN A 46 -6.26 6.66 -25.53
C GLN A 46 -5.46 7.97 -25.39
N ARG A 47 -5.55 8.63 -24.24
CA ARG A 47 -4.77 9.87 -24.01
C ARG A 47 -3.27 9.62 -24.08
N LEU A 48 -2.77 8.52 -23.54
CA LEU A 48 -1.35 8.16 -23.65
C LEU A 48 -0.92 7.99 -25.11
N ALA A 49 -1.75 7.35 -25.95
CA ALA A 49 -1.47 7.19 -27.37
C ALA A 49 -1.43 8.53 -28.14
N GLU A 50 -2.19 9.53 -27.68
CA GLU A 50 -2.13 10.91 -28.20
C GLU A 50 -0.86 11.61 -27.74
N VAL A 51 -0.59 11.59 -26.44
CA VAL A 51 0.56 12.25 -25.79
C VAL A 51 1.89 11.82 -26.41
N THR A 52 2.02 10.57 -26.88
CA THR A 52 3.23 10.09 -27.56
C THR A 52 3.54 10.82 -28.86
N LYS A 53 2.59 11.60 -29.42
CA LYS A 53 2.73 12.41 -30.66
C LYS A 53 2.86 13.90 -30.35
N GLU A 54 2.76 14.28 -29.09
CA GLU A 54 2.83 15.66 -28.61
C GLU A 54 4.22 15.94 -28.01
N ASP A 55 4.51 17.19 -27.68
CA ASP A 55 5.83 17.62 -27.19
C ASP A 55 5.93 17.48 -25.66
N PHE A 56 5.79 16.26 -25.13
CA PHE A 56 5.94 15.94 -23.70
C PHE A 56 7.11 14.99 -23.41
N HIS A 57 8.15 14.99 -24.25
CA HIS A 57 9.28 14.04 -24.15
C HIS A 57 10.42 14.53 -23.26
N GLN A 58 10.41 15.78 -22.86
CA GLN A 58 11.42 16.37 -21.99
C GLN A 58 10.97 16.39 -20.53
N TYR A 59 11.85 16.79 -19.63
CA TYR A 59 11.51 16.93 -18.21
C TYR A 59 10.31 17.84 -18.00
N SER A 60 9.36 17.40 -17.18
CA SER A 60 8.39 18.32 -16.58
C SER A 60 9.06 19.15 -15.48
N ILE A 61 8.33 20.07 -14.88
CA ILE A 61 8.73 20.66 -13.60
C ILE A 61 9.01 19.50 -12.63
N THR A 62 10.16 19.54 -11.91
CA THR A 62 10.64 18.39 -11.12
C THR A 62 9.63 17.88 -10.12
N TRP A 63 8.94 18.76 -9.39
CA TRP A 63 7.89 18.37 -8.43
C TRP A 63 6.52 18.11 -9.06
N GLY A 64 6.45 17.96 -10.40
CA GLY A 64 5.26 17.54 -11.14
C GLY A 64 4.76 18.57 -12.16
N ALA A 65 4.18 18.06 -13.24
CA ALA A 65 3.55 18.90 -14.26
C ALA A 65 2.41 19.74 -13.66
N GLN A 66 2.28 20.98 -14.10
CA GLN A 66 1.32 21.94 -13.50
C GLN A 66 -0.12 21.43 -13.60
N ASN A 67 -0.54 21.00 -14.80
CA ASN A 67 -1.90 20.49 -15.01
C ASN A 67 -2.20 19.23 -14.21
N PHE A 68 -1.21 18.36 -13.96
CA PHE A 68 -1.35 17.21 -13.09
C PHE A 68 -1.59 17.65 -11.63
N ARG A 69 -0.76 18.56 -11.13
CA ARG A 69 -0.89 19.08 -9.76
C ARG A 69 -2.22 19.81 -9.54
N GLU A 70 -2.66 20.60 -10.52
CA GLU A 70 -3.97 21.29 -10.50
C GLU A 70 -5.14 20.29 -10.46
N ALA A 71 -5.13 19.26 -11.31
CA ALA A 71 -6.16 18.24 -11.34
C ALA A 71 -6.17 17.41 -10.04
N LEU A 72 -4.99 17.07 -9.51
CA LEU A 72 -4.85 16.38 -8.24
C LEU A 72 -5.34 17.23 -7.07
N ALA A 73 -4.95 18.51 -7.03
CA ALA A 73 -5.42 19.46 -6.01
C ALA A 73 -6.95 19.59 -6.00
N GLN A 74 -7.55 19.68 -7.18
CA GLN A 74 -9.02 19.73 -7.31
C GLN A 74 -9.69 18.48 -6.76
N LYS A 75 -9.18 17.29 -7.14
CA LYS A 75 -9.69 15.99 -6.66
C LYS A 75 -9.56 15.89 -5.15
N GLN A 76 -8.36 16.10 -4.63
CA GLN A 76 -8.08 15.86 -3.21
C GLN A 76 -8.64 16.94 -2.30
N SER A 77 -8.76 18.19 -2.77
CA SER A 77 -9.48 19.24 -2.00
C SER A 77 -10.92 18.85 -1.71
N ARG A 78 -11.60 18.26 -2.70
CA ARG A 78 -12.98 17.78 -2.53
C ARG A 78 -13.06 16.62 -1.54
N LEU A 79 -12.13 15.66 -1.63
CA LEU A 79 -12.13 14.45 -0.80
C LEU A 79 -11.70 14.72 0.65
N MET A 80 -10.71 15.59 0.84
CA MET A 80 -10.20 15.96 2.17
C MET A 80 -11.01 17.08 2.83
N GLY A 81 -11.93 17.73 2.10
CA GLY A 81 -12.75 18.82 2.63
C GLY A 81 -11.98 20.12 2.93
N ARG A 82 -10.81 20.34 2.27
CA ARG A 82 -9.98 21.53 2.39
C ARG A 82 -9.39 21.95 1.05
N THR A 83 -9.11 23.23 0.86
CA THR A 83 -8.39 23.68 -0.33
C THR A 83 -6.91 23.27 -0.24
N ILE A 84 -6.40 22.65 -1.29
CA ILE A 84 -4.99 22.27 -1.45
C ILE A 84 -4.37 23.17 -2.52
N ASP A 85 -3.25 23.81 -2.19
CA ASP A 85 -2.47 24.61 -3.14
C ASP A 85 -1.63 23.70 -4.06
N PRO A 86 -1.93 23.65 -5.38
CA PRO A 86 -1.16 22.81 -6.30
C PRO A 86 0.31 23.21 -6.43
N ASN A 87 0.68 24.42 -6.02
CA ASN A 87 2.05 24.94 -6.16
C ASN A 87 2.89 24.76 -4.89
N GLY A 88 2.25 24.80 -3.73
CA GLY A 88 2.93 24.76 -2.44
C GLY A 88 2.74 23.49 -1.63
N GLU A 89 1.70 22.68 -1.91
CA GLU A 89 1.30 21.58 -1.04
C GLU A 89 1.33 20.18 -1.74
N ILE A 90 1.93 20.08 -2.94
CA ILE A 90 2.01 18.84 -3.73
C ILE A 90 3.42 18.61 -4.26
N VAL A 91 3.87 17.33 -4.20
CA VAL A 91 4.98 16.78 -4.99
C VAL A 91 4.49 15.52 -5.71
N VAL A 92 4.70 15.44 -7.03
CA VAL A 92 4.44 14.24 -7.82
C VAL A 92 5.70 13.37 -7.83
N THR A 93 5.55 12.09 -7.53
CA THR A 93 6.67 11.14 -7.32
C THR A 93 6.60 9.94 -8.26
N CYS A 94 7.71 9.19 -8.35
CA CYS A 94 7.78 7.94 -9.10
C CYS A 94 7.08 6.77 -8.35
N GLY A 95 5.78 6.91 -8.12
CA GLY A 95 4.94 6.01 -7.34
C GLY A 95 4.99 6.30 -5.84
N SER A 96 4.10 5.64 -5.07
CA SER A 96 4.05 5.81 -3.62
C SER A 96 5.31 5.32 -2.91
N THR A 97 6.06 4.39 -3.48
CA THR A 97 7.34 3.93 -2.91
C THR A 97 8.34 5.07 -2.77
N GLU A 98 8.46 5.92 -3.80
CA GLU A 98 9.30 7.12 -3.68
C GLU A 98 8.65 8.14 -2.75
N ALA A 99 7.31 8.33 -2.81
CA ALA A 99 6.61 9.25 -1.92
C ALA A 99 6.91 8.94 -0.44
N MET A 100 6.81 7.67 -0.04
CA MET A 100 7.11 7.22 1.32
C MET A 100 8.57 7.47 1.69
N MET A 101 9.53 7.09 0.83
CA MET A 101 10.94 7.35 1.09
C MET A 101 11.27 8.84 1.17
N ALA A 102 10.72 9.66 0.25
CA ALA A 102 10.92 11.10 0.28
C ALA A 102 10.30 11.74 1.53
N ALA A 103 9.11 11.29 1.95
CA ALA A 103 8.48 11.72 3.20
C ALA A 103 9.36 11.38 4.42
N MET A 104 9.86 10.14 4.50
CA MET A 104 10.77 9.70 5.56
C MET A 104 12.03 10.57 5.62
N MET A 105 12.70 10.76 4.50
CA MET A 105 13.93 11.58 4.44
C MET A 105 13.67 13.07 4.69
N THR A 106 12.43 13.53 4.53
CA THR A 106 12.04 14.91 4.81
C THR A 106 11.97 15.19 6.29
N VAL A 107 11.51 14.24 7.12
CA VAL A 107 11.22 14.48 8.53
C VAL A 107 12.16 13.77 9.50
N THR A 108 12.87 12.72 9.07
CA THR A 108 13.74 11.93 9.95
C THR A 108 15.22 12.29 9.80
N ASN A 109 15.96 12.20 10.90
CA ASN A 109 17.42 12.21 10.94
C ASN A 109 17.94 10.82 11.36
N PRO A 110 19.21 10.50 11.11
CA PRO A 110 19.81 9.29 11.62
C PRO A 110 19.66 9.15 13.15
N GLY A 111 19.13 8.00 13.59
CA GLY A 111 18.85 7.69 14.99
C GLY A 111 17.48 8.12 15.49
N ASP A 112 16.67 8.82 14.67
CA ASP A 112 15.26 9.07 14.99
C ASP A 112 14.46 7.76 15.00
N LYS A 113 13.39 7.71 15.79
CA LYS A 113 12.51 6.54 15.88
C LYS A 113 11.26 6.77 15.06
N VAL A 114 10.72 5.69 14.47
CA VAL A 114 9.49 5.70 13.68
C VAL A 114 8.58 4.55 14.10
N ILE A 115 7.33 4.85 14.43
CA ILE A 115 6.33 3.82 14.72
C ILE A 115 5.85 3.21 13.40
N VAL A 116 5.82 1.88 13.35
CA VAL A 116 5.28 1.08 12.25
C VAL A 116 4.32 0.06 12.85
N PHE A 117 3.06 0.05 12.40
CA PHE A 117 2.13 -1.01 12.79
C PHE A 117 2.55 -2.35 12.17
N SER A 118 2.41 -3.43 12.92
CA SER A 118 2.63 -4.81 12.48
C SER A 118 1.28 -5.56 12.50
N PRO A 119 0.81 -6.15 11.37
CA PRO A 119 1.54 -6.34 10.11
C PRO A 119 1.66 -5.07 9.27
N PHE A 120 2.68 -5.04 8.39
CA PHE A 120 3.01 -3.88 7.57
C PHE A 120 3.44 -4.31 6.16
N TYR A 121 3.34 -3.39 5.21
CA TYR A 121 3.95 -3.57 3.89
C TYR A 121 5.49 -3.51 4.00
N GLU A 122 6.17 -4.48 3.39
CA GLU A 122 7.62 -4.71 3.56
C GLU A 122 8.50 -3.45 3.40
N ASN A 123 8.06 -2.46 2.61
CA ASN A 123 8.81 -1.24 2.39
C ASN A 123 8.95 -0.37 3.64
N TYR A 124 7.98 -0.34 4.56
CA TYR A 124 8.00 0.62 5.67
C TYR A 124 9.20 0.40 6.61
N GLY A 125 9.53 -0.87 6.89
CA GLY A 125 10.75 -1.19 7.63
C GLY A 125 12.01 -0.79 6.87
N ALA A 126 12.05 -1.09 5.56
CA ALA A 126 13.19 -0.74 4.70
C ALA A 126 13.35 0.78 4.55
N ASP A 127 12.24 1.53 4.34
CA ASP A 127 12.26 2.99 4.23
C ASP A 127 12.78 3.63 5.53
N THR A 128 12.37 3.10 6.69
CA THR A 128 12.85 3.55 8.01
C THR A 128 14.36 3.35 8.15
N ILE A 129 14.87 2.16 7.83
CA ILE A 129 16.31 1.86 7.91
C ILE A 129 17.11 2.65 6.89
N LEU A 130 16.64 2.79 5.65
CA LEU A 130 17.33 3.53 4.60
C LEU A 130 17.41 5.03 4.90
N SER A 131 16.39 5.60 5.56
CA SER A 131 16.41 6.99 6.04
C SER A 131 17.33 7.19 7.26
N GLY A 132 17.88 6.11 7.82
CA GLY A 132 18.75 6.13 9.01
C GLY A 132 17.98 6.11 10.33
N ALA A 133 16.66 5.96 10.31
CA ALA A 133 15.83 5.87 11.49
C ALA A 133 15.70 4.42 12.00
N GLU A 134 15.15 4.28 13.21
CA GLU A 134 14.92 3.00 13.89
C GLU A 134 13.41 2.72 14.00
N PRO A 135 12.91 1.55 13.53
CA PRO A 135 11.51 1.23 13.64
C PRO A 135 11.12 0.78 15.05
N ILE A 136 9.98 1.28 15.56
CA ILE A 136 9.26 0.77 16.72
C ILE A 136 8.00 0.07 16.19
N TYR A 137 7.91 -1.23 16.35
CA TYR A 137 6.74 -1.97 15.89
C TYR A 137 5.65 -2.01 16.96
N VAL A 138 4.39 -1.76 16.53
CA VAL A 138 3.20 -1.85 17.37
C VAL A 138 2.25 -2.89 16.77
N PRO A 139 1.89 -3.95 17.50
CA PRO A 139 1.04 -5.01 16.98
C PRO A 139 -0.38 -4.56 16.67
N LEU A 140 -0.92 -5.09 15.57
CA LEU A 140 -2.35 -5.13 15.26
C LEU A 140 -2.81 -6.58 15.40
N TYR A 141 -3.74 -6.84 16.28
CA TYR A 141 -4.14 -8.19 16.68
C TYR A 141 -5.25 -8.75 15.78
N PRO A 142 -5.02 -9.90 15.12
CA PRO A 142 -6.06 -10.59 14.35
C PRO A 142 -7.23 -11.03 15.28
N PRO A 143 -8.45 -11.25 14.76
CA PRO A 143 -8.83 -11.14 13.35
C PRO A 143 -9.18 -9.71 12.89
N GLU A 144 -9.50 -8.78 13.82
CA GLU A 144 -9.94 -7.41 13.52
C GLU A 144 -8.79 -6.44 13.30
N PHE A 145 -7.57 -6.83 13.65
CA PHE A 145 -6.36 -6.01 13.56
C PHE A 145 -6.45 -4.71 14.35
N ASN A 146 -7.00 -4.78 15.55
CA ASN A 146 -7.02 -3.67 16.49
C ASN A 146 -5.69 -3.54 17.21
N PHE A 147 -5.27 -2.31 17.52
CA PHE A 147 -4.10 -2.06 18.36
C PHE A 147 -4.50 -1.98 19.83
N ASN A 148 -3.55 -2.28 20.72
CA ASN A 148 -3.67 -1.99 22.14
C ASN A 148 -3.22 -0.54 22.41
N ILE A 149 -4.08 0.25 23.08
CA ILE A 149 -3.82 1.68 23.34
C ILE A 149 -2.59 1.87 24.23
N ASP A 150 -2.39 1.02 25.24
CA ASP A 150 -1.27 1.13 26.17
C ASP A 150 0.07 0.84 25.45
N GLU A 151 0.09 -0.14 24.54
CA GLU A 151 1.26 -0.46 23.71
C GLU A 151 1.57 0.67 22.73
N LEU A 152 0.55 1.21 22.08
CA LEU A 152 0.70 2.35 21.18
C LEU A 152 1.23 3.57 21.94
N GLU A 153 0.66 3.90 23.10
CA GLU A 153 1.17 5.01 23.91
C GLU A 153 2.59 4.75 24.44
N ALA A 154 2.93 3.51 24.78
CA ALA A 154 4.29 3.14 25.16
C ALA A 154 5.30 3.38 24.02
N ALA A 155 4.89 3.15 22.78
CA ALA A 155 5.69 3.48 21.59
C ALA A 155 5.86 5.00 21.46
N PHE A 156 4.81 5.79 21.61
CA PHE A 156 4.86 7.26 21.56
C PHE A 156 5.71 7.87 22.71
N ARG A 157 5.73 7.26 23.90
CA ARG A 157 6.62 7.68 25.01
C ARG A 157 8.12 7.60 24.66
N GLN A 158 8.48 6.83 23.65
CA GLN A 158 9.86 6.80 23.12
C GLN A 158 10.19 8.00 22.24
N LYS A 159 9.25 8.96 22.09
CA LYS A 159 9.37 10.19 21.29
C LYS A 159 9.73 9.91 19.84
N PRO A 160 8.90 9.13 19.13
CA PRO A 160 9.13 8.86 17.71
C PRO A 160 9.01 10.16 16.91
N LYS A 161 9.83 10.28 15.89
CA LYS A 161 9.76 11.42 14.96
C LYS A 161 8.55 11.33 14.04
N ALA A 162 8.19 10.09 13.64
CA ALA A 162 7.05 9.84 12.79
C ALA A 162 6.34 8.51 13.14
N LEU A 163 5.10 8.39 12.68
CA LEU A 163 4.32 7.15 12.64
C LEU A 163 3.92 6.92 11.18
N ILE A 164 4.07 5.69 10.67
CA ILE A 164 3.57 5.27 9.35
C ILE A 164 2.20 4.63 9.52
N LEU A 165 1.20 5.14 8.80
CA LEU A 165 -0.18 4.69 8.83
C LEU A 165 -0.64 4.27 7.42
N CYS A 166 -0.79 2.98 7.17
CA CYS A 166 -1.38 2.45 5.93
C CYS A 166 -2.89 2.29 6.10
N ASN A 167 -3.67 3.09 5.38
CA ASN A 167 -5.13 3.05 5.48
C ASN A 167 -5.80 3.27 4.10
N PRO A 168 -6.52 2.28 3.56
CA PRO A 168 -6.66 0.87 3.99
C PRO A 168 -5.35 0.09 4.01
N SER A 169 -5.23 -0.88 4.91
CA SER A 169 -3.97 -1.56 5.20
C SER A 169 -3.63 -2.68 4.21
N ASN A 170 -2.36 -2.75 3.85
CA ASN A 170 -1.71 -3.91 3.29
C ASN A 170 -0.75 -4.47 4.37
N PRO A 171 -0.89 -5.73 4.83
CA PRO A 171 -1.54 -6.89 4.16
C PRO A 171 -2.96 -7.24 4.64
N CYS A 172 -3.45 -6.65 5.74
CA CYS A 172 -4.61 -7.22 6.46
C CYS A 172 -5.98 -6.70 6.00
N GLY A 173 -6.02 -5.70 5.12
CA GLY A 173 -7.26 -5.12 4.62
C GLY A 173 -8.06 -4.31 5.65
N LYS A 174 -7.46 -3.97 6.82
CA LYS A 174 -8.10 -3.13 7.82
C LYS A 174 -8.37 -1.72 7.26
N VAL A 175 -9.52 -1.17 7.60
CA VAL A 175 -9.83 0.26 7.50
C VAL A 175 -9.95 0.80 8.92
N PHE A 176 -9.07 1.73 9.28
CA PHE A 176 -9.12 2.33 10.61
C PHE A 176 -10.38 3.16 10.79
N THR A 177 -11.07 2.94 11.90
CA THR A 177 -12.26 3.70 12.28
C THR A 177 -11.90 5.14 12.64
N TYR A 178 -12.89 6.04 12.62
CA TYR A 178 -12.69 7.42 13.04
C TYR A 178 -12.14 7.53 14.48
N ASP A 179 -12.63 6.70 15.40
CA ASP A 179 -12.20 6.72 16.81
C ASP A 179 -10.75 6.21 16.98
N GLU A 180 -10.35 5.18 16.20
CA GLU A 180 -8.97 4.72 16.17
C GLU A 180 -8.03 5.81 15.60
N LEU A 181 -8.43 6.44 14.49
CA LEU A 181 -7.67 7.54 13.89
C LEU A 181 -7.57 8.74 14.84
N LYS A 182 -8.66 9.05 15.55
CA LYS A 182 -8.66 10.09 16.58
C LYS A 182 -7.71 9.77 17.73
N THR A 183 -7.68 8.53 18.20
CA THR A 183 -6.74 8.09 19.23
C THR A 183 -5.28 8.27 18.78
N ILE A 184 -4.97 7.89 17.53
CA ILE A 184 -3.65 8.12 16.95
C ILE A 184 -3.34 9.61 16.85
N ALA A 185 -4.32 10.44 16.44
CA ALA A 185 -4.18 11.87 16.32
C ALA A 185 -3.87 12.54 17.66
N ASP A 186 -4.62 12.19 18.71
CA ASP A 186 -4.43 12.71 20.07
C ASP A 186 -3.01 12.37 20.61
N LEU A 187 -2.52 11.16 20.32
CA LEU A 187 -1.16 10.77 20.68
C LEU A 187 -0.11 11.49 19.82
N ALA A 188 -0.32 11.62 18.53
CA ALA A 188 0.59 12.34 17.63
C ALA A 188 0.73 13.81 18.02
N GLU A 189 -0.37 14.45 18.43
CA GLU A 189 -0.35 15.83 18.96
C GLU A 189 0.39 15.90 20.30
N LYS A 190 0.04 15.02 21.25
CA LYS A 190 0.64 14.97 22.59
C LYS A 190 2.16 14.79 22.58
N TYR A 191 2.66 14.00 21.64
CA TYR A 191 4.10 13.64 21.56
C TYR A 191 4.84 14.35 20.42
N ASP A 192 4.20 15.30 19.74
CA ASP A 192 4.75 16.09 18.61
C ASP A 192 5.37 15.23 17.50
N THR A 193 4.56 14.27 17.04
CA THR A 193 4.97 13.25 16.06
C THR A 193 4.32 13.52 14.71
N PHE A 194 5.07 13.40 13.61
CA PHE A 194 4.50 13.39 12.26
C PHE A 194 3.74 12.10 12.00
N VAL A 195 2.70 12.15 11.17
CA VAL A 195 2.02 10.97 10.65
C VAL A 195 2.19 10.93 9.13
N ILE A 196 2.90 9.89 8.65
CA ILE A 196 3.07 9.63 7.22
C ILE A 196 2.05 8.58 6.84
N THR A 197 1.08 8.97 6.00
CA THR A 197 0.03 8.04 5.57
C THR A 197 0.37 7.42 4.22
N ASP A 198 0.06 6.12 4.05
CA ASP A 198 -0.01 5.45 2.75
C ASP A 198 -1.47 5.19 2.43
N GLU A 199 -2.03 5.97 1.49
CA GLU A 199 -3.45 6.00 1.15
C GLU A 199 -3.73 5.45 -0.25
N VAL A 200 -2.85 4.58 -0.79
CA VAL A 200 -2.97 4.05 -2.16
C VAL A 200 -4.25 3.27 -2.42
N TYR A 201 -4.93 2.81 -1.38
CA TYR A 201 -6.21 2.08 -1.47
C TYR A 201 -7.42 2.95 -1.10
N GLU A 202 -7.30 4.28 -1.05
CA GLU A 202 -8.33 5.25 -0.63
C GLU A 202 -9.72 5.03 -1.26
N HIS A 203 -9.77 4.48 -2.48
CA HIS A 203 -11.01 4.21 -3.22
C HIS A 203 -11.42 2.72 -3.24
N ILE A 204 -10.68 1.85 -2.57
CA ILE A 204 -10.97 0.41 -2.48
C ILE A 204 -11.35 0.10 -1.03
N VAL A 205 -12.57 0.44 -0.69
CA VAL A 205 -13.14 0.28 0.67
C VAL A 205 -14.52 -0.35 0.52
N TYR A 206 -14.87 -1.27 1.40
CA TYR A 206 -16.11 -2.05 1.33
C TYR A 206 -17.10 -1.59 2.38
N GLU A 207 -18.38 -1.46 1.99
CA GLU A 207 -19.47 -1.13 2.94
C GLU A 207 -19.48 -2.12 4.13
N PRO A 208 -19.71 -1.64 5.36
CA PRO A 208 -20.11 -0.27 5.73
C PRO A 208 -18.95 0.67 6.02
N TYR A 209 -17.70 0.26 5.76
CA TYR A 209 -16.49 1.04 6.06
C TYR A 209 -16.34 2.22 5.09
N LYS A 210 -15.63 3.26 5.56
CA LYS A 210 -15.33 4.46 4.76
C LYS A 210 -13.89 4.89 5.00
N HIS A 211 -13.21 5.29 3.94
CA HIS A 211 -11.89 5.90 4.09
C HIS A 211 -12.02 7.28 4.75
N THR A 212 -11.18 7.52 5.75
CA THR A 212 -11.00 8.82 6.37
C THR A 212 -9.56 9.27 6.16
N TYR A 213 -9.38 10.41 5.49
CA TYR A 213 -8.05 11.01 5.33
C TYR A 213 -7.57 11.52 6.67
N PHE A 214 -6.42 11.05 7.13
CA PHE A 214 -5.87 11.44 8.43
C PHE A 214 -5.61 12.94 8.50
N ALA A 215 -5.15 13.55 7.40
CA ALA A 215 -4.94 14.98 7.27
C ALA A 215 -6.21 15.83 7.43
N SER A 216 -7.40 15.24 7.30
CA SER A 216 -8.69 15.94 7.46
C SER A 216 -9.18 15.96 8.91
N LEU A 217 -8.55 15.22 9.82
CA LEU A 217 -8.88 15.28 11.25
C LEU A 217 -8.49 16.64 11.83
N PRO A 218 -9.25 17.15 12.81
CA PRO A 218 -8.94 18.42 13.45
C PRO A 218 -7.49 18.46 13.99
N GLY A 219 -6.72 19.50 13.62
CA GLY A 219 -5.33 19.69 14.05
C GLY A 219 -4.28 18.80 13.41
N MET A 220 -4.67 17.92 12.45
CA MET A 220 -3.75 16.94 11.88
C MET A 220 -3.09 17.40 10.58
N TRP A 221 -3.58 18.43 9.92
CA TRP A 221 -2.97 18.91 8.69
C TRP A 221 -1.48 19.25 8.85
N GLU A 222 -1.14 20.01 9.91
CA GLU A 222 0.21 20.54 10.14
C GLU A 222 1.25 19.46 10.42
N ARG A 223 0.82 18.23 10.72
CA ARG A 223 1.69 17.11 11.06
C ARG A 223 1.49 15.87 10.19
N THR A 224 0.65 15.95 9.14
CA THR A 224 0.39 14.82 8.24
C THR A 224 1.12 14.99 6.92
N ILE A 225 1.73 13.90 6.45
CA ILE A 225 2.30 13.77 5.13
C ILE A 225 1.53 12.67 4.42
N SER A 226 0.57 13.05 3.59
CA SER A 226 -0.27 12.11 2.85
C SER A 226 0.45 11.63 1.60
N CYS A 227 0.83 10.34 1.57
CA CYS A 227 1.42 9.66 0.43
C CYS A 227 0.37 8.79 -0.25
N SER A 228 0.30 8.84 -1.57
CA SER A 228 -0.59 7.98 -2.34
C SER A 228 -0.07 7.78 -3.77
N SER A 229 -0.82 7.05 -4.59
CA SER A 229 -0.50 6.86 -6.01
C SER A 229 -1.73 6.62 -6.85
N LEU A 230 -1.55 6.74 -8.17
CA LEU A 230 -2.56 6.42 -9.15
C LEU A 230 -2.61 4.93 -9.48
N SER A 231 -1.63 4.17 -8.99
CA SER A 231 -1.35 2.77 -9.34
C SER A 231 -2.54 1.84 -9.12
N LYS A 232 -3.27 2.00 -8.01
CA LYS A 232 -4.34 1.08 -7.60
C LYS A 232 -5.69 1.54 -8.12
N THR A 233 -5.94 2.83 -8.04
CA THR A 233 -7.19 3.46 -8.50
C THR A 233 -7.41 3.27 -10.00
N TYR A 234 -6.35 3.37 -10.81
CA TYR A 234 -6.47 3.30 -12.27
C TYR A 234 -5.81 2.06 -12.88
N SER A 235 -5.41 1.07 -12.08
CA SER A 235 -4.76 -0.17 -12.56
C SER A 235 -3.50 0.08 -13.40
N ILE A 236 -2.70 1.09 -13.04
CA ILE A 236 -1.49 1.54 -13.77
C ILE A 236 -0.22 1.40 -12.91
N THR A 237 -0.07 0.29 -12.21
CA THR A 237 1.07 0.07 -11.30
C THR A 237 2.44 0.28 -11.96
N GLY A 238 2.55 -0.04 -13.25
CA GLY A 238 3.75 0.12 -14.06
C GLY A 238 4.06 1.56 -14.48
N TRP A 239 3.10 2.49 -14.39
CA TRP A 239 3.32 3.89 -14.78
C TRP A 239 4.18 4.66 -13.77
N ARG A 240 4.27 4.17 -12.57
CA ARG A 240 5.06 4.78 -11.49
C ARG A 240 4.68 6.25 -11.24
N LEU A 241 3.40 6.52 -11.01
CA LEU A 241 2.90 7.84 -10.63
C LEU A 241 2.33 7.81 -9.22
N GLY A 242 2.91 8.60 -8.34
CA GLY A 242 2.49 8.82 -6.97
C GLY A 242 2.58 10.29 -6.60
N TYR A 243 2.28 10.60 -5.36
CA TYR A 243 2.33 11.99 -4.88
C TYR A 243 2.44 12.07 -3.37
N ILE A 244 2.92 13.21 -2.91
CA ILE A 244 2.87 13.67 -1.53
C ILE A 244 1.96 14.90 -1.47
N ILE A 245 1.08 14.96 -0.47
CA ILE A 245 0.31 16.14 -0.09
C ILE A 245 0.62 16.42 1.37
N ALA A 246 1.10 17.62 1.66
CA ALA A 246 1.48 18.05 3.00
C ALA A 246 1.53 19.60 3.11
N PRO A 247 1.67 20.15 4.31
CA PRO A 247 1.89 21.60 4.48
C PRO A 247 3.07 22.11 3.66
N LYS A 248 2.98 23.35 3.25
CA LYS A 248 3.98 24.00 2.38
C LYS A 248 5.40 23.85 2.89
N GLU A 249 5.63 24.01 4.18
CA GLU A 249 6.94 23.92 4.80
C GLU A 249 7.55 22.51 4.63
N VAL A 250 6.74 21.48 4.73
CA VAL A 250 7.13 20.09 4.49
C VAL A 250 7.43 19.86 3.01
N ILE A 251 6.56 20.36 2.13
CA ILE A 251 6.69 20.23 0.67
C ILE A 251 7.95 20.90 0.15
N GLU A 252 8.34 22.07 0.68
CA GLU A 252 9.58 22.75 0.29
C GLU A 252 10.85 21.93 0.61
N VAL A 253 10.79 21.04 1.60
CA VAL A 253 11.88 20.11 1.90
C VAL A 253 11.75 18.85 1.02
N ALA A 254 10.53 18.29 0.91
CA ALA A 254 10.25 17.09 0.12
C ALA A 254 10.63 17.27 -1.36
N LYS A 255 10.41 18.47 -1.94
CA LYS A 255 10.85 18.82 -3.31
C LYS A 255 12.35 18.62 -3.50
N LYS A 256 13.17 19.00 -2.53
CA LYS A 256 14.63 18.85 -2.60
C LYS A 256 15.03 17.37 -2.55
N VAL A 257 14.40 16.60 -1.66
CA VAL A 257 14.67 15.15 -1.57
C VAL A 257 14.27 14.47 -2.88
N HIS A 258 13.07 14.71 -3.38
CA HIS A 258 12.56 14.17 -4.64
C HIS A 258 13.46 14.51 -5.84
N ASP A 259 13.89 15.78 -5.95
CA ASP A 259 14.73 16.24 -7.06
C ASP A 259 16.07 15.46 -7.13
N PHE A 260 16.72 15.24 -5.99
CA PHE A 260 17.96 14.47 -5.94
C PHE A 260 17.80 12.94 -5.99
N LEU A 261 16.61 12.41 -5.68
CA LEU A 261 16.33 10.98 -5.82
C LEU A 261 16.05 10.58 -7.28
N THR A 262 15.21 11.35 -7.99
CA THR A 262 14.64 10.92 -9.28
C THR A 262 14.56 12.00 -10.35
N VAL A 263 14.84 13.27 -10.02
CA VAL A 263 14.66 14.45 -10.87
C VAL A 263 13.19 14.75 -11.17
N GLY A 264 12.35 13.74 -11.37
CA GLY A 264 10.92 13.89 -11.64
C GLY A 264 10.27 12.63 -12.17
N ALA A 265 8.95 12.57 -12.06
CA ALA A 265 8.15 11.50 -12.66
C ALA A 265 8.03 11.70 -14.17
N ALA A 266 7.78 10.62 -14.93
CA ALA A 266 7.72 10.63 -16.39
C ALA A 266 6.66 11.59 -16.92
N ALA A 267 7.09 12.63 -17.67
CA ALA A 267 6.22 13.69 -18.16
C ALA A 267 5.06 13.19 -19.03
N PRO A 268 5.27 12.27 -20.03
CA PRO A 268 4.17 11.77 -20.83
C PRO A 268 3.10 11.04 -20.04
N LEU A 269 3.50 10.31 -18.98
CA LEU A 269 2.59 9.57 -18.13
C LEU A 269 1.81 10.48 -17.20
N GLN A 270 2.43 11.56 -16.70
CA GLN A 270 1.72 12.59 -15.95
C GLN A 270 0.62 13.22 -16.80
N GLU A 271 0.95 13.62 -18.03
CA GLU A 271 0.01 14.24 -18.97
C GLU A 271 -1.19 13.31 -19.26
N ALA A 272 -0.94 12.04 -19.56
CA ALA A 272 -2.00 11.06 -19.79
C ALA A 272 -2.88 10.85 -18.56
N ALA A 273 -2.28 10.81 -17.35
CA ALA A 273 -2.97 10.53 -16.10
C ALA A 273 -3.88 11.68 -15.63
N VAL A 274 -3.72 12.90 -16.13
CA VAL A 274 -4.65 14.03 -15.88
C VAL A 274 -6.09 13.64 -16.21
N THR A 275 -6.28 12.83 -17.26
CA THR A 275 -7.60 12.32 -17.65
C THR A 275 -8.26 11.55 -16.50
N GLY A 276 -7.54 10.64 -15.85
CA GLY A 276 -8.06 9.87 -14.72
C GLY A 276 -8.35 10.73 -13.49
N LEU A 277 -7.50 11.72 -13.20
CA LEU A 277 -7.71 12.63 -12.08
C LEU A 277 -8.98 13.47 -12.23
N ARG A 278 -9.49 13.64 -13.45
CA ARG A 278 -10.71 14.37 -13.78
C ARG A 278 -11.96 13.49 -13.85
N PHE A 279 -11.86 12.20 -13.59
CA PHE A 279 -13.04 11.32 -13.53
C PHE A 279 -14.00 11.78 -12.44
N GLY A 280 -15.30 11.65 -12.73
CA GLY A 280 -16.37 11.93 -11.78
C GLY A 280 -16.55 10.83 -10.73
N ASP A 281 -17.44 11.07 -9.78
CA ASP A 281 -17.72 10.15 -8.67
C ASP A 281 -18.22 8.76 -9.13
N ASP A 282 -18.84 8.70 -10.30
CA ASP A 282 -19.34 7.43 -10.86
C ASP A 282 -18.20 6.44 -11.13
N TYR A 283 -17.04 6.92 -11.60
CA TYR A 283 -15.86 6.07 -11.76
C TYR A 283 -15.46 5.38 -10.43
N TYR A 284 -15.43 6.13 -9.35
CA TYR A 284 -15.02 5.60 -8.03
C TYR A 284 -16.07 4.65 -7.44
N LYS A 285 -17.37 4.91 -7.69
CA LYS A 285 -18.45 3.98 -7.32
C LYS A 285 -18.35 2.67 -8.09
N ASP A 286 -18.11 2.73 -9.40
CA ASP A 286 -17.94 1.56 -10.25
C ASP A 286 -16.68 0.77 -9.85
N LEU A 287 -15.59 1.46 -9.50
CA LEU A 287 -14.38 0.84 -8.98
C LEU A 287 -14.65 0.09 -7.67
N GLN A 288 -15.37 0.72 -6.73
CA GLN A 288 -15.75 0.10 -5.46
C GLN A 288 -16.65 -1.12 -5.70
N ALA A 289 -17.67 -1.00 -6.54
CA ALA A 289 -18.58 -2.09 -6.89
C ALA A 289 -17.82 -3.27 -7.51
N LYS A 290 -16.91 -3.00 -8.46
CA LYS A 290 -16.06 -4.00 -9.09
C LYS A 290 -15.20 -4.76 -8.08
N TYR A 291 -14.56 -4.07 -7.13
CA TYR A 291 -13.74 -4.74 -6.12
C TYR A 291 -14.58 -5.45 -5.07
N THR A 292 -15.78 -4.95 -4.74
CA THR A 292 -16.73 -5.63 -3.86
C THR A 292 -17.15 -6.98 -4.47
N GLU A 293 -17.55 -7.00 -5.76
CA GLU A 293 -17.87 -8.24 -6.48
C GLU A 293 -16.73 -9.26 -6.40
N LYS A 294 -15.49 -8.84 -6.67
CA LYS A 294 -14.31 -9.72 -6.63
C LYS A 294 -14.01 -10.26 -5.24
N ARG A 295 -14.12 -9.38 -4.23
CA ARG A 295 -13.99 -9.78 -2.83
C ARG A 295 -15.02 -10.85 -2.48
N ASP A 296 -16.28 -10.57 -2.74
CA ASP A 296 -17.39 -11.44 -2.33
C ASP A 296 -17.34 -12.79 -3.08
N LEU A 297 -16.99 -12.77 -4.37
CA LEU A 297 -16.73 -13.99 -5.14
C LEU A 297 -15.63 -14.84 -4.51
N PHE A 298 -14.52 -14.22 -4.16
CA PHE A 298 -13.35 -14.95 -3.64
C PHE A 298 -13.60 -15.45 -2.21
N LEU A 299 -14.24 -14.65 -1.35
CA LEU A 299 -14.63 -15.05 0.01
C LEU A 299 -15.61 -16.23 -0.02
N CYS A 300 -16.67 -16.13 -0.82
CA CYS A 300 -17.65 -17.22 -0.97
C CYS A 300 -16.99 -18.54 -1.40
N GLY A 301 -16.09 -18.48 -2.39
CA GLY A 301 -15.34 -19.66 -2.82
C GLY A 301 -14.42 -20.23 -1.74
N LEU A 302 -13.78 -19.40 -0.92
CA LEU A 302 -12.97 -19.87 0.21
C LEU A 302 -13.83 -20.47 1.33
N ASP A 303 -15.01 -19.91 1.60
CA ASP A 303 -16.00 -20.46 2.53
C ASP A 303 -16.48 -21.85 2.08
N ASP A 304 -16.80 -22.03 0.78
CA ASP A 304 -17.21 -23.31 0.20
C ASP A 304 -16.11 -24.37 0.32
N ILE A 305 -14.85 -23.98 0.18
CA ILE A 305 -13.68 -24.87 0.38
C ILE A 305 -13.42 -25.13 1.87
N GLY A 306 -13.93 -24.27 2.77
CA GLY A 306 -13.75 -24.35 4.22
C GLY A 306 -12.36 -23.93 4.68
N ILE A 307 -11.72 -22.97 4.00
CA ILE A 307 -10.45 -22.39 4.42
C ILE A 307 -10.74 -21.18 5.34
N VAL A 308 -10.16 -21.18 6.53
CA VAL A 308 -10.28 -20.05 7.46
C VAL A 308 -9.54 -18.83 6.90
N HIS A 309 -10.22 -17.69 6.88
CA HIS A 309 -9.66 -16.48 6.31
C HIS A 309 -10.17 -15.21 6.99
N THR A 310 -9.49 -14.10 6.77
CA THR A 310 -9.94 -12.77 7.20
C THR A 310 -10.98 -12.21 6.23
N VAL A 311 -11.77 -11.23 6.70
CA VAL A 311 -12.70 -10.47 5.85
C VAL A 311 -12.14 -9.05 5.69
N PRO A 312 -11.57 -8.70 4.53
CA PRO A 312 -10.99 -7.38 4.33
C PRO A 312 -12.05 -6.28 4.28
N GLN A 313 -11.78 -5.20 4.98
CA GLN A 313 -12.61 -3.99 5.04
C GLN A 313 -12.27 -3.01 3.91
N GLY A 314 -11.04 -3.10 3.38
CA GLY A 314 -10.52 -2.32 2.27
C GLY A 314 -9.29 -2.98 1.65
N ALA A 315 -8.66 -2.31 0.68
CA ALA A 315 -7.63 -2.85 -0.18
C ALA A 315 -8.13 -4.09 -0.96
N TYR A 316 -7.26 -4.99 -1.38
CA TYR A 316 -7.67 -6.20 -2.10
C TYR A 316 -6.88 -7.44 -1.65
N TYR A 317 -6.49 -7.46 -0.37
CA TYR A 317 -5.75 -8.57 0.24
C TYR A 317 -6.60 -9.34 1.22
N ILE A 318 -6.29 -10.63 1.35
CA ILE A 318 -6.90 -11.54 2.30
C ILE A 318 -5.81 -12.40 2.92
N LEU A 319 -5.94 -12.69 4.21
CA LEU A 319 -5.08 -13.61 4.92
C LEU A 319 -5.82 -14.93 5.11
N LEU A 320 -5.17 -16.03 4.75
CA LEU A 320 -5.67 -17.39 4.99
C LEU A 320 -4.91 -18.00 6.15
N ASP A 321 -5.64 -18.69 7.04
CA ASP A 321 -5.06 -19.47 8.13
C ASP A 321 -4.73 -20.88 7.62
N ILE A 322 -3.46 -21.26 7.73
CA ILE A 322 -2.93 -22.55 7.29
C ILE A 322 -2.60 -23.48 8.46
N SER A 323 -3.02 -23.15 9.68
CA SER A 323 -2.76 -23.95 10.91
C SER A 323 -3.17 -25.40 10.76
N GLU A 324 -4.27 -25.68 10.02
CA GLU A 324 -4.77 -27.05 9.81
C GLU A 324 -3.77 -27.98 9.11
N PHE A 325 -2.79 -27.43 8.38
CA PHE A 325 -1.80 -28.20 7.63
C PHE A 325 -0.55 -28.54 8.45
N GLY A 326 -0.34 -27.91 9.62
CA GLY A 326 0.72 -28.22 10.57
C GLY A 326 2.14 -27.86 10.11
N TYR A 327 2.28 -26.92 9.18
CA TYR A 327 3.60 -26.42 8.74
C TYR A 327 4.18 -25.45 9.76
N GLU A 328 5.45 -25.65 10.13
CA GLU A 328 6.18 -24.69 10.99
C GLU A 328 6.62 -23.43 10.23
N SER A 329 6.72 -23.51 8.90
CA SER A 329 7.12 -22.40 8.02
C SER A 329 6.05 -22.12 6.98
N ASP A 330 5.46 -20.94 7.06
CA ASP A 330 4.53 -20.41 6.07
C ASP A 330 5.20 -20.16 4.70
N LEU A 331 6.51 -19.85 4.70
CA LEU A 331 7.31 -19.74 3.47
C LEU A 331 7.37 -21.09 2.75
N GLU A 332 7.69 -22.19 3.48
CA GLU A 332 7.70 -23.53 2.91
C GLU A 332 6.32 -23.91 2.40
N PHE A 333 5.27 -23.58 3.18
CA PHE A 333 3.90 -23.82 2.75
C PHE A 333 3.57 -23.08 1.44
N CYS A 334 3.94 -21.80 1.30
CA CYS A 334 3.71 -21.03 0.07
C CYS A 334 4.45 -21.62 -1.14
N GLU A 335 5.65 -22.18 -0.95
CA GLU A 335 6.39 -22.85 -2.02
C GLU A 335 5.70 -24.16 -2.45
N VAL A 336 5.22 -24.96 -1.49
CA VAL A 336 4.44 -26.17 -1.73
C VAL A 336 3.11 -25.84 -2.39
N LEU A 337 2.40 -24.80 -1.92
CA LEU A 337 1.15 -24.35 -2.50
C LEU A 337 1.31 -23.98 -3.98
N ALA A 338 2.36 -23.23 -4.31
CA ALA A 338 2.65 -22.86 -5.70
C ALA A 338 2.99 -24.07 -6.56
N ARG A 339 3.81 -25.02 -6.06
CA ARG A 339 4.28 -26.18 -6.80
C ARG A 339 3.20 -27.24 -6.99
N ASP A 340 2.50 -27.62 -5.92
CA ASP A 340 1.66 -28.82 -5.89
C ASP A 340 0.17 -28.49 -6.12
N VAL A 341 -0.29 -27.35 -5.64
CA VAL A 341 -1.67 -26.85 -5.84
C VAL A 341 -1.76 -25.92 -7.05
N GLY A 342 -0.72 -25.15 -7.31
CA GLY A 342 -0.67 -24.21 -8.42
C GLY A 342 -1.26 -22.83 -8.11
N VAL A 343 -1.19 -22.39 -6.85
CA VAL A 343 -1.62 -21.05 -6.43
C VAL A 343 -0.46 -20.36 -5.69
N GLY A 344 -0.11 -19.16 -6.13
CA GLY A 344 0.95 -18.36 -5.54
C GLY A 344 0.41 -17.44 -4.43
N ALA A 345 1.04 -17.50 -3.26
CA ALA A 345 0.75 -16.69 -2.09
C ALA A 345 2.03 -16.04 -1.54
N VAL A 346 1.90 -15.17 -0.55
CA VAL A 346 3.02 -14.58 0.20
C VAL A 346 2.94 -15.05 1.65
N PRO A 347 4.06 -15.53 2.24
CA PRO A 347 4.08 -15.92 3.65
C PRO A 347 3.75 -14.71 4.55
N GLY A 348 2.88 -14.91 5.54
CA GLY A 348 2.46 -13.88 6.48
C GLY A 348 3.62 -13.38 7.32
N SER A 349 4.52 -14.30 7.73
CA SER A 349 5.73 -13.96 8.51
C SER A 349 6.58 -12.83 7.90
N SER A 350 6.46 -12.57 6.59
CA SER A 350 7.14 -11.45 5.94
C SER A 350 6.53 -10.08 6.27
N PHE A 351 5.32 -10.05 6.83
CA PHE A 351 4.60 -8.82 7.17
C PHE A 351 4.53 -8.55 8.66
N PHE A 352 4.72 -9.59 9.50
CA PHE A 352 4.65 -9.49 10.94
C PHE A 352 6.04 -9.41 11.57
N ARG A 353 6.15 -8.75 12.72
CA ARG A 353 7.33 -8.83 13.59
C ARG A 353 7.13 -9.80 14.75
N GLU A 354 5.89 -10.11 15.05
CA GLU A 354 5.48 -11.15 15.95
C GLU A 354 5.73 -12.53 15.30
N ASP A 355 5.78 -13.59 16.11
CA ASP A 355 5.93 -14.97 15.63
C ASP A 355 4.60 -15.47 15.01
N VAL A 356 4.29 -14.98 13.82
CA VAL A 356 3.12 -15.32 13.02
C VAL A 356 3.58 -16.07 11.77
N ASN A 357 3.49 -17.41 11.81
CA ASN A 357 3.94 -18.32 10.75
C ASN A 357 2.82 -19.23 10.22
N HIS A 358 1.57 -18.95 10.61
CA HIS A 358 0.37 -19.72 10.24
C HIS A 358 -0.58 -18.96 9.30
N LEU A 359 -0.19 -17.77 8.85
CA LEU A 359 -0.96 -16.98 7.90
C LEU A 359 -0.24 -16.87 6.56
N ILE A 360 -1.00 -16.86 5.47
CA ILE A 360 -0.48 -16.52 4.14
C ILE A 360 -1.37 -15.44 3.53
N ARG A 361 -0.78 -14.54 2.74
CA ARG A 361 -1.51 -13.47 2.07
C ARG A 361 -1.75 -13.79 0.59
N LEU A 362 -3.00 -13.67 0.15
CA LEU A 362 -3.41 -13.64 -1.25
C LEU A 362 -4.00 -12.28 -1.59
N HIS A 363 -4.21 -12.03 -2.89
CA HIS A 363 -4.97 -10.87 -3.35
C HIS A 363 -6.01 -11.28 -4.41
N PHE A 364 -7.11 -10.53 -4.47
CA PHE A 364 -8.21 -10.79 -5.39
C PHE A 364 -8.40 -9.71 -6.47
N ALA A 365 -7.39 -8.87 -6.71
CA ALA A 365 -7.40 -7.89 -7.81
C ALA A 365 -7.14 -8.59 -9.15
N LYS A 366 -8.03 -9.50 -9.53
CA LYS A 366 -7.92 -10.35 -10.73
C LYS A 366 -9.24 -10.37 -11.51
N LYS A 367 -9.19 -10.80 -12.77
CA LYS A 367 -10.40 -11.15 -13.53
C LYS A 367 -11.14 -12.29 -12.85
N ASN A 368 -12.46 -12.37 -13.04
CA ASN A 368 -13.25 -13.42 -12.41
C ASN A 368 -12.78 -14.82 -12.85
N GLU A 369 -12.38 -14.97 -14.12
CA GLU A 369 -11.84 -16.24 -14.64
C GLU A 369 -10.57 -16.68 -13.89
N THR A 370 -9.68 -15.73 -13.56
CA THR A 370 -8.47 -15.99 -12.79
C THR A 370 -8.79 -16.39 -11.35
N LEU A 371 -9.80 -15.74 -10.74
CA LEU A 371 -10.26 -16.09 -9.39
C LEU A 371 -10.92 -17.47 -9.34
N TYR A 372 -11.78 -17.79 -10.31
CA TYR A 372 -12.38 -19.12 -10.42
C TYR A 372 -11.31 -20.21 -10.61
N GLU A 373 -10.31 -19.98 -11.46
CA GLU A 373 -9.20 -20.93 -11.65
C GLU A 373 -8.42 -21.15 -10.35
N ALA A 374 -8.15 -20.06 -9.59
CA ALA A 374 -7.48 -20.19 -8.30
C ALA A 374 -8.32 -20.98 -7.29
N LEU A 375 -9.62 -20.72 -7.20
CA LEU A 375 -10.54 -21.43 -6.31
C LEU A 375 -10.65 -22.92 -6.67
N ASN A 376 -10.79 -23.25 -7.96
CA ASN A 376 -10.80 -24.64 -8.44
C ASN A 376 -9.53 -25.39 -8.04
N ARG A 377 -8.37 -24.74 -8.08
CA ARG A 377 -7.11 -25.35 -7.64
C ARG A 377 -7.08 -25.51 -6.12
N LEU A 378 -7.54 -24.50 -5.36
CA LEU A 378 -7.60 -24.52 -3.89
C LEU A 378 -8.59 -25.57 -3.35
N GLU A 379 -9.65 -25.92 -4.08
CA GLU A 379 -10.59 -26.99 -3.70
C GLU A 379 -9.87 -28.31 -3.44
N HIS A 380 -8.76 -28.54 -4.12
CA HIS A 380 -7.96 -29.77 -4.00
C HIS A 380 -6.80 -29.65 -3.00
N ILE A 381 -6.70 -28.55 -2.24
CA ILE A 381 -5.56 -28.26 -1.37
C ILE A 381 -5.30 -29.39 -0.36
N ARG A 382 -6.36 -29.91 0.31
CA ARG A 382 -6.25 -30.97 1.32
C ARG A 382 -5.86 -32.33 0.73
N ASN A 383 -6.07 -32.52 -0.57
CA ASN A 383 -5.68 -33.75 -1.28
C ASN A 383 -4.22 -33.71 -1.75
N LYS A 384 -3.71 -32.49 -2.01
CA LYS A 384 -2.38 -32.27 -2.58
C LYS A 384 -1.32 -31.92 -1.54
N ILE A 385 -1.72 -31.29 -0.43
CA ILE A 385 -0.82 -30.95 0.66
C ILE A 385 -1.10 -31.86 1.84
N ALA A 386 -0.11 -32.70 2.18
CA ALA A 386 -0.19 -33.55 3.36
C ALA A 386 -0.14 -32.71 4.65
N LYS A 387 -0.94 -33.08 5.64
CA LYS A 387 -0.80 -32.55 7.01
C LYS A 387 0.52 -33.02 7.60
N ARG A 388 1.22 -32.14 8.31
CA ARG A 388 2.47 -32.42 9.02
C ARG A 388 2.29 -32.51 10.54
#